data_265034d9b4ad7618a98356154a1baf36
#
_entry.id   265034d9b4ad7618a98356154a1baf36
#
_cell.length_a   1.000
_cell.length_b   1.000
_cell.length_c   1.000
_cell.angle_alpha   90.00
_cell.angle_beta   90.00
_cell.angle_gamma   90.00
#
_symmetry.space_group_name_H-M   'P 1'
#
loop_
_entity.id
_entity.type
_entity.pdbx_description
1 polymer ?
#
loop_
_entity_poly.entity_id
_entity_poly.type
_entity_poly.pdbx_seq_one_letter_code
_entity_poly.pdbx_strand_id
1 'polypeptide(L)'
;MTTATKPSLLLVEDDVVLGPLIAELLEPDYQVHVAVDGHEGLHRGLSRIWDVMVVDRRLPGMDGVALIAALRSRGIATPILILTALGATEEKVRGLDAGANDYMTKPFDLLELGARLRALTRSYQQEVKTFSIGDWELDPSSRSVRSIHGFRTSLTAKESELLTTMAAQPDHVFTREELINATFSQGELPGVIDTYVHHLRRKISRSIVRTVHGVGYQIGDAND
;
A
#
# COMPACT_ATOMS: atom_id res chain seq x y z
N MET A 1 5.59 -12.48 -23.80
CA MET A 1 4.39 -11.74 -23.37
C MET A 1 4.37 -11.81 -21.85
N THR A 2 4.78 -10.75 -21.19
CA THR A 2 4.78 -10.67 -19.71
C THR A 2 3.32 -10.56 -19.27
N THR A 3 2.77 -11.61 -18.67
CA THR A 3 1.46 -11.56 -18.04
C THR A 3 1.56 -10.61 -16.84
N ALA A 4 1.13 -9.36 -17.03
CA ALA A 4 1.01 -8.43 -15.90
C ALA A 4 0.15 -9.10 -14.83
N THR A 5 0.67 -9.24 -13.61
CA THR A 5 -0.10 -9.77 -12.49
C THR A 5 -1.26 -8.82 -12.19
N LYS A 6 -2.47 -9.38 -12.10
CA LYS A 6 -3.66 -8.60 -11.75
C LYS A 6 -3.47 -7.91 -10.40
N PRO A 7 -3.91 -6.64 -10.24
CA PRO A 7 -3.86 -5.97 -8.95
C PRO A 7 -4.71 -6.72 -7.91
N SER A 8 -4.26 -6.70 -6.67
CA SER A 8 -4.91 -7.39 -5.55
C SER A 8 -6.02 -6.52 -4.95
N LEU A 9 -7.21 -7.10 -4.76
CA LEU A 9 -8.36 -6.43 -4.19
C LEU A 9 -8.84 -7.18 -2.94
N LEU A 10 -9.02 -6.45 -1.83
CA LEU A 10 -9.72 -6.95 -0.65
C LEU A 10 -11.17 -6.44 -0.66
N LEU A 11 -12.13 -7.35 -0.76
CA LEU A 11 -13.56 -7.08 -0.62
C LEU A 11 -14.00 -7.49 0.79
N VAL A 12 -14.56 -6.56 1.55
CA VAL A 12 -15.14 -6.81 2.88
C VAL A 12 -16.64 -6.60 2.78
N GLU A 13 -17.40 -7.69 2.69
CA GLU A 13 -18.85 -7.72 2.47
C GLU A 13 -19.41 -8.96 3.14
N ASP A 14 -20.42 -8.80 4.01
CA ASP A 14 -21.04 -9.90 4.77
C ASP A 14 -22.23 -10.55 4.05
N ASP A 15 -22.78 -9.90 3.02
CA ASP A 15 -23.88 -10.45 2.25
C ASP A 15 -23.39 -11.64 1.40
N VAL A 16 -23.93 -12.81 1.71
CA VAL A 16 -23.55 -14.10 1.08
C VAL A 16 -23.91 -14.20 -0.41
N VAL A 17 -24.71 -13.29 -0.94
CA VAL A 17 -25.07 -13.20 -2.36
C VAL A 17 -24.29 -12.09 -3.04
N LEU A 18 -24.26 -10.91 -2.45
CA LEU A 18 -23.62 -9.74 -3.05
C LEU A 18 -22.10 -9.86 -3.08
N GLY A 19 -21.47 -10.37 -2.03
CA GLY A 19 -20.02 -10.55 -1.97
C GLY A 19 -19.48 -11.41 -3.11
N PRO A 20 -19.96 -12.64 -3.30
CA PRO A 20 -19.57 -13.50 -4.43
C PRO A 20 -19.87 -12.87 -5.80
N LEU A 21 -21.01 -12.19 -5.97
CA LEU A 21 -21.36 -11.51 -7.23
C LEU A 21 -20.37 -10.40 -7.59
N ILE A 22 -20.00 -9.57 -6.62
CA ILE A 22 -18.97 -8.53 -6.81
C ILE A 22 -17.62 -9.17 -7.15
N ALA A 23 -17.26 -10.25 -6.44
CA ALA A 23 -15.98 -10.94 -6.65
C ALA A 23 -15.91 -11.51 -8.08
N GLU A 24 -16.92 -12.22 -8.54
CA GLU A 24 -17.00 -12.80 -9.89
C GLU A 24 -16.86 -11.71 -10.97
N LEU A 25 -17.55 -10.59 -10.79
CA LEU A 25 -17.47 -9.47 -11.74
C LEU A 25 -16.07 -8.85 -11.82
N LEU A 26 -15.36 -8.76 -10.70
CA LEU A 26 -14.06 -8.10 -10.61
C LEU A 26 -12.89 -9.05 -10.92
N GLU A 27 -13.09 -10.37 -10.91
CA GLU A 27 -12.06 -11.36 -11.23
C GLU A 27 -11.35 -11.16 -12.58
N PRO A 28 -12.00 -10.68 -13.66
CA PRO A 28 -11.28 -10.40 -14.91
C PRO A 28 -10.14 -9.39 -14.75
N ASP A 29 -10.32 -8.38 -13.89
CA ASP A 29 -9.41 -7.23 -13.73
C ASP A 29 -8.56 -7.32 -12.45
N TYR A 30 -9.00 -8.05 -11.41
CA TYR A 30 -8.39 -8.09 -10.08
C TYR A 30 -8.19 -9.51 -9.57
N GLN A 31 -7.20 -9.69 -8.68
CA GLN A 31 -7.13 -10.85 -7.80
C GLN A 31 -7.96 -10.55 -6.55
N VAL A 32 -9.21 -11.02 -6.52
CA VAL A 32 -10.16 -10.70 -5.46
C VAL A 32 -10.02 -11.66 -4.27
N HIS A 33 -10.03 -11.09 -3.07
CA HIS A 33 -10.08 -11.82 -1.81
C HIS A 33 -11.23 -11.27 -0.97
N VAL A 34 -12.10 -12.14 -0.49
CA VAL A 34 -13.30 -11.76 0.26
C VAL A 34 -13.07 -11.99 1.74
N ALA A 35 -13.48 -11.02 2.57
CA ALA A 35 -13.65 -11.11 4.00
C ALA A 35 -15.14 -10.88 4.32
N VAL A 36 -15.70 -11.65 5.24
CA VAL A 36 -17.14 -11.67 5.51
C VAL A 36 -17.56 -10.84 6.72
N ASP A 37 -16.61 -10.24 7.44
CA ASP A 37 -16.86 -9.35 8.56
C ASP A 37 -15.73 -8.33 8.75
N GLY A 38 -15.96 -7.32 9.60
CA GLY A 38 -14.98 -6.26 9.82
C GLY A 38 -13.71 -6.72 10.54
N HIS A 39 -13.75 -7.75 11.37
CA HIS A 39 -12.56 -8.28 12.06
C HIS A 39 -11.67 -9.06 11.09
N GLU A 40 -12.27 -9.90 10.26
CA GLU A 40 -11.54 -10.57 9.18
C GLU A 40 -10.98 -9.55 8.18
N GLY A 41 -11.77 -8.52 7.83
CA GLY A 41 -11.35 -7.41 6.99
C GLY A 41 -10.13 -6.69 7.54
N LEU A 42 -10.09 -6.39 8.85
CA LEU A 42 -8.93 -5.79 9.51
C LEU A 42 -7.72 -6.73 9.49
N HIS A 43 -7.92 -8.00 9.86
CA HIS A 43 -6.85 -8.98 9.87
C HIS A 43 -6.21 -9.13 8.48
N ARG A 44 -7.02 -9.32 7.43
CA ARG A 44 -6.53 -9.44 6.05
C ARG A 44 -5.93 -8.13 5.54
N GLY A 45 -6.54 -6.98 5.87
CA GLY A 45 -6.05 -5.66 5.51
C GLY A 45 -4.64 -5.35 6.04
N LEU A 46 -4.30 -5.91 7.21
CA LEU A 46 -2.98 -5.77 7.84
C LEU A 46 -1.98 -6.86 7.43
N SER A 47 -2.44 -8.01 6.92
CA SER A 47 -1.59 -9.17 6.67
C SER A 47 -0.71 -9.03 5.43
N ARG A 48 -1.09 -8.20 4.48
CA ARG A 48 -0.34 -7.93 3.24
C ARG A 48 -0.72 -6.58 2.64
N ILE A 49 0.02 -6.19 1.61
CA ILE A 49 -0.25 -4.98 0.84
C ILE A 49 -1.32 -5.28 -0.20
N TRP A 50 -2.31 -4.39 -0.29
CA TRP A 50 -3.40 -4.43 -1.23
C TRP A 50 -3.31 -3.25 -2.21
N ASP A 51 -3.73 -3.45 -3.46
CA ASP A 51 -3.78 -2.37 -4.44
C ASP A 51 -5.03 -1.51 -4.28
N VAL A 52 -6.13 -2.11 -3.82
CA VAL A 52 -7.39 -1.42 -3.51
C VAL A 52 -8.22 -2.26 -2.53
N MET A 53 -9.07 -1.61 -1.75
CA MET A 53 -10.05 -2.25 -0.87
C MET A 53 -11.47 -1.73 -1.17
N VAL A 54 -12.44 -2.64 -1.08
CA VAL A 54 -13.88 -2.32 -1.07
C VAL A 54 -14.41 -2.76 0.29
N VAL A 55 -15.03 -1.85 1.01
CA VAL A 55 -15.51 -2.12 2.38
C VAL A 55 -16.99 -1.78 2.48
N ASP A 56 -17.82 -2.77 2.79
CA ASP A 56 -19.19 -2.45 3.19
C ASP A 56 -19.20 -1.72 4.52
N ARG A 57 -20.06 -0.75 4.61
CA ARG A 57 -20.20 0.02 5.85
C ARG A 57 -20.81 -0.79 6.98
N ARG A 58 -21.87 -1.55 6.68
CA ARG A 58 -22.63 -2.30 7.69
C ARG A 58 -22.13 -3.73 7.80
N LEU A 59 -21.02 -3.89 8.49
CA LEU A 59 -20.42 -5.21 8.72
C LEU A 59 -20.74 -5.70 10.15
N PRO A 60 -20.90 -6.99 10.34
CA PRO A 60 -21.00 -7.58 11.68
C PRO A 60 -19.68 -7.42 12.44
N GLY A 61 -19.79 -7.32 13.75
CA GLY A 61 -18.65 -7.25 14.67
C GLY A 61 -17.93 -5.91 14.68
N MET A 62 -17.45 -5.42 13.55
CA MET A 62 -16.77 -4.14 13.39
C MET A 62 -17.34 -3.38 12.18
N ASP A 63 -17.92 -2.21 12.41
CA ASP A 63 -18.43 -1.31 11.36
C ASP A 63 -17.31 -0.92 10.38
N GLY A 64 -17.66 -0.78 9.10
CA GLY A 64 -16.70 -0.47 8.05
C GLY A 64 -15.94 0.85 8.25
N VAL A 65 -16.57 1.86 8.86
CA VAL A 65 -15.91 3.14 9.21
C VAL A 65 -14.85 2.91 10.28
N ALA A 66 -15.16 2.10 11.30
CA ALA A 66 -14.23 1.72 12.36
C ALA A 66 -13.05 0.89 11.78
N LEU A 67 -13.34 -0.01 10.86
CA LEU A 67 -12.33 -0.78 10.12
C LEU A 67 -11.37 0.16 9.36
N ILE A 68 -11.90 1.12 8.59
CA ILE A 68 -11.09 2.08 7.84
C ILE A 68 -10.22 2.91 8.79
N ALA A 69 -10.79 3.46 9.85
CA ALA A 69 -10.04 4.23 10.85
C ALA A 69 -8.92 3.38 11.48
N ALA A 70 -9.18 2.10 11.79
CA ALA A 70 -8.19 1.18 12.33
C ALA A 70 -7.06 0.85 11.35
N LEU A 71 -7.34 0.75 10.06
CA LEU A 71 -6.33 0.58 9.00
C LEU A 71 -5.47 1.85 8.88
N ARG A 72 -6.11 3.02 8.81
CA ARG A 72 -5.42 4.32 8.68
C ARG A 72 -4.53 4.63 9.90
N SER A 73 -4.99 4.34 11.12
CA SER A 73 -4.17 4.52 12.34
C SER A 73 -2.90 3.65 12.37
N ARG A 74 -2.88 2.57 11.59
CA ARG A 74 -1.71 1.68 11.41
C ARG A 74 -0.89 2.00 10.15
N GLY A 75 -1.18 3.14 9.50
CA GLY A 75 -0.44 3.62 8.35
C GLY A 75 -0.73 2.90 7.04
N ILE A 76 -1.85 2.17 6.94
CA ILE A 76 -2.29 1.58 5.68
C ILE A 76 -2.84 2.70 4.78
N ALA A 77 -2.15 2.97 3.68
CA ALA A 77 -2.50 4.01 2.71
C ALA A 77 -3.28 3.48 1.51
N THR A 78 -3.49 2.16 1.40
CA THR A 78 -4.26 1.52 0.32
C THR A 78 -5.57 2.27 0.06
N PRO A 79 -5.92 2.60 -1.21
CA PRO A 79 -7.18 3.25 -1.52
C PRO A 79 -8.36 2.38 -1.13
N ILE A 80 -9.35 3.00 -0.49
CA ILE A 80 -10.54 2.32 0.02
C ILE A 80 -11.78 2.98 -0.56
N LEU A 81 -12.63 2.18 -1.20
CA LEU A 81 -14.00 2.54 -1.58
C LEU A 81 -14.96 1.97 -0.54
N ILE A 82 -15.79 2.82 0.06
CA ILE A 82 -16.81 2.38 1.02
C ILE A 82 -18.17 2.23 0.33
N LEU A 83 -18.83 1.08 0.56
CA LEU A 83 -20.20 0.86 0.14
C LEU A 83 -21.16 1.30 1.27
N THR A 84 -22.20 2.06 0.95
CA THR A 84 -23.14 2.61 1.94
C THR A 84 -24.58 2.55 1.45
N ALA A 85 -25.54 2.55 2.38
CA ALA A 85 -26.96 2.59 2.03
C ALA A 85 -27.39 3.96 1.48
N LEU A 86 -28.43 3.98 0.65
CA LEU A 86 -29.03 5.20 0.09
C LEU A 86 -29.59 6.10 1.22
N GLY A 87 -29.37 7.42 1.16
CA GLY A 87 -30.02 8.41 2.02
C GLY A 87 -29.19 8.95 3.20
N ALA A 88 -27.97 8.46 3.42
CA ALA A 88 -27.15 8.83 4.55
C ALA A 88 -26.06 9.85 4.19
N THR A 89 -26.40 11.12 3.95
CA THR A 89 -25.39 12.17 3.68
C THR A 89 -24.36 12.30 4.81
N GLU A 90 -24.81 12.25 6.06
CA GLU A 90 -23.93 12.26 7.24
C GLU A 90 -23.02 11.01 7.27
N GLU A 91 -23.50 9.89 6.78
CA GLU A 91 -22.73 8.64 6.71
C GLU A 91 -21.62 8.68 5.67
N LYS A 92 -21.85 9.38 4.55
CA LYS A 92 -20.82 9.60 3.51
C LYS A 92 -19.67 10.45 4.06
N VAL A 93 -20.01 11.54 4.75
CA VAL A 93 -19.04 12.43 5.40
C VAL A 93 -18.18 11.64 6.39
N ARG A 94 -18.80 10.86 7.28
CA ARG A 94 -18.08 10.04 8.27
C ARG A 94 -17.14 9.01 7.63
N GLY A 95 -17.54 8.40 6.50
CA GLY A 95 -16.69 7.45 5.77
C GLY A 95 -15.44 8.12 5.17
N LEU A 96 -15.61 9.30 4.57
CA LEU A 96 -14.50 10.08 4.02
C LEU A 96 -13.59 10.63 5.13
N ASP A 97 -14.17 11.14 6.22
CA ASP A 97 -13.41 11.63 7.40
C ASP A 97 -12.60 10.50 8.07
N ALA A 98 -13.09 9.26 8.02
CA ALA A 98 -12.34 8.09 8.49
C ALA A 98 -11.18 7.71 7.59
N GLY A 99 -11.06 8.30 6.40
CA GLY A 99 -9.98 8.09 5.44
C GLY A 99 -10.32 7.18 4.26
N ALA A 100 -11.61 6.98 3.95
CA ALA A 100 -12.00 6.39 2.66
C ALA A 100 -11.65 7.35 1.50
N ASN A 101 -11.30 6.81 0.34
CA ASN A 101 -10.92 7.60 -0.84
C ASN A 101 -12.11 7.88 -1.76
N ASP A 102 -13.13 7.03 -1.73
CA ASP A 102 -14.39 7.22 -2.46
C ASP A 102 -15.51 6.47 -1.75
N TYR A 103 -16.75 6.75 -2.13
CA TYR A 103 -17.94 6.05 -1.64
C TYR A 103 -18.89 5.70 -2.77
N MET A 104 -19.71 4.66 -2.57
CA MET A 104 -20.77 4.28 -3.48
C MET A 104 -22.01 3.86 -2.71
N THR A 105 -23.20 4.27 -3.19
CA THR A 105 -24.46 3.96 -2.51
C THR A 105 -25.14 2.72 -3.07
N LYS A 106 -25.57 1.83 -2.18
CA LYS A 106 -26.42 0.67 -2.54
C LYS A 106 -27.87 1.12 -2.76
N PRO A 107 -28.58 0.68 -3.81
CA PRO A 107 -28.10 -0.20 -4.88
C PRO A 107 -27.20 0.55 -5.87
N PHE A 108 -26.21 -0.12 -6.43
CA PHE A 108 -25.24 0.44 -7.36
C PHE A 108 -25.15 -0.38 -8.66
N ASP A 109 -24.69 0.26 -9.70
CA ASP A 109 -24.33 -0.40 -10.94
C ASP A 109 -22.93 -1.03 -10.81
N LEU A 110 -22.80 -2.29 -11.17
CA LEU A 110 -21.55 -3.03 -11.09
C LEU A 110 -20.48 -2.51 -12.07
N LEU A 111 -20.90 -1.96 -13.22
CA LEU A 111 -19.97 -1.31 -14.16
C LEU A 111 -19.42 -0.02 -13.59
N GLU A 112 -20.25 0.74 -12.84
CA GLU A 112 -19.81 1.94 -12.12
C GLU A 112 -18.79 1.58 -11.04
N LEU A 113 -19.04 0.52 -10.26
CA LEU A 113 -18.08 0.01 -9.25
C LEU A 113 -16.73 -0.28 -9.91
N GLY A 114 -16.70 -1.02 -11.00
CA GLY A 114 -15.47 -1.32 -11.74
C GLY A 114 -14.76 -0.06 -12.25
N ALA A 115 -15.50 0.93 -12.75
CA ALA A 115 -14.92 2.19 -13.21
C ALA A 115 -14.29 3.01 -12.09
N ARG A 116 -14.93 3.09 -10.91
CA ARG A 116 -14.41 3.77 -9.71
C ARG A 116 -13.17 3.08 -9.17
N LEU A 117 -13.15 1.76 -9.11
CA LEU A 117 -11.99 0.99 -8.68
C LEU A 117 -10.79 1.20 -9.61
N ARG A 118 -11.00 1.21 -10.92
CA ARG A 118 -9.93 1.54 -11.88
C ARG A 118 -9.42 2.97 -11.71
N ALA A 119 -10.31 3.93 -11.42
CA ALA A 119 -9.92 5.32 -11.16
C ALA A 119 -9.07 5.42 -9.88
N LEU A 120 -9.51 4.78 -8.78
CA LEU A 120 -8.78 4.75 -7.50
C LEU A 120 -7.41 4.11 -7.64
N THR A 121 -7.32 2.95 -8.29
CA THR A 121 -6.06 2.24 -8.51
C THR A 121 -5.11 3.08 -9.39
N ARG A 122 -5.62 3.73 -10.43
CA ARG A 122 -4.82 4.58 -11.32
C ARG A 122 -4.36 5.88 -10.64
N SER A 123 -5.26 6.59 -9.95
CA SER A 123 -4.93 7.84 -9.25
C SER A 123 -3.88 7.57 -8.17
N TYR A 124 -4.06 6.49 -7.42
CA TYR A 124 -3.10 6.07 -6.41
C TYR A 124 -1.72 5.76 -7.02
N GLN A 125 -1.67 5.12 -8.18
CA GLN A 125 -0.43 4.87 -8.92
C GLN A 125 0.19 6.15 -9.52
N GLN A 126 -0.64 7.15 -9.86
CA GLN A 126 -0.17 8.43 -10.43
C GLN A 126 0.24 9.46 -9.36
N GLU A 127 -0.43 9.48 -8.20
CA GLU A 127 -0.09 10.38 -7.08
C GLU A 127 1.10 9.88 -6.27
N VAL A 128 1.38 8.60 -6.32
CA VAL A 128 2.52 8.01 -5.67
C VAL A 128 3.75 8.20 -6.55
N LYS A 129 4.66 9.06 -6.10
CA LYS A 129 5.99 9.14 -6.68
C LYS A 129 6.73 7.83 -6.37
N THR A 130 6.53 6.83 -7.23
CA THR A 130 7.29 5.59 -7.15
C THR A 130 8.72 5.81 -7.63
N PHE A 131 9.65 5.02 -7.12
CA PHE A 131 11.04 5.05 -7.53
C PHE A 131 11.43 3.68 -8.08
N SER A 132 11.89 3.65 -9.33
CA SER A 132 12.46 2.44 -9.91
C SER A 132 13.90 2.26 -9.43
N ILE A 133 14.21 1.07 -8.90
CA ILE A 133 15.52 0.69 -8.39
C ILE A 133 15.87 -0.68 -9.01
N GLY A 134 16.46 -0.66 -10.21
CA GLY A 134 16.68 -1.88 -11.00
C GLY A 134 15.36 -2.59 -11.28
N ASP A 135 15.26 -3.87 -10.91
CA ASP A 135 14.05 -4.70 -11.06
C ASP A 135 13.00 -4.48 -9.99
N TRP A 136 13.19 -3.49 -9.12
CA TRP A 136 12.28 -3.17 -8.02
C TRP A 136 11.66 -1.78 -8.15
N GLU A 137 10.43 -1.66 -7.73
CA GLU A 137 9.68 -0.42 -7.62
C GLU A 137 9.36 -0.14 -6.15
N LEU A 138 9.85 0.98 -5.64
CA LEU A 138 9.53 1.48 -4.29
C LEU A 138 8.31 2.38 -4.35
N ASP A 139 7.32 2.09 -3.53
CA ASP A 139 6.18 2.95 -3.24
C ASP A 139 6.27 3.45 -1.79
N PRO A 140 6.69 4.70 -1.57
CA PRO A 140 6.81 5.28 -0.24
C PRO A 140 5.49 5.42 0.50
N SER A 141 4.38 5.61 -0.21
CA SER A 141 3.07 5.85 0.41
C SER A 141 2.52 4.58 1.06
N SER A 142 2.64 3.45 0.39
CA SER A 142 2.28 2.14 0.93
C SER A 142 3.43 1.49 1.73
N ARG A 143 4.60 2.14 1.77
CA ARG A 143 5.82 1.61 2.38
C ARG A 143 6.14 0.21 1.88
N SER A 144 6.11 0.04 0.58
CA SER A 144 6.34 -1.26 -0.02
C SER A 144 7.28 -1.19 -1.20
N VAL A 145 7.93 -2.31 -1.47
CA VAL A 145 8.66 -2.53 -2.71
C VAL A 145 8.07 -3.72 -3.43
N ARG A 146 8.02 -3.63 -4.75
CA ARG A 146 7.54 -4.67 -5.65
C ARG A 146 8.60 -4.98 -6.70
N SER A 147 8.90 -6.25 -6.90
CA SER A 147 9.75 -6.74 -8.00
C SER A 147 8.94 -6.87 -9.29
N ILE A 148 9.60 -6.73 -10.45
CA ILE A 148 9.04 -7.08 -11.76
C ILE A 148 8.58 -8.54 -11.84
N HIS A 149 9.14 -9.42 -11.00
CA HIS A 149 8.76 -10.83 -10.87
C HIS A 149 7.55 -11.08 -9.96
N GLY A 150 6.89 -10.01 -9.45
CA GLY A 150 5.69 -10.09 -8.64
C GLY A 150 5.92 -10.25 -7.13
N PHE A 151 7.16 -10.33 -6.64
CA PHE A 151 7.45 -10.32 -5.21
C PHE A 151 7.11 -8.94 -4.62
N ARG A 152 6.48 -8.93 -3.45
CA ARG A 152 6.20 -7.71 -2.68
C ARG A 152 6.67 -7.90 -1.25
N THR A 153 7.23 -6.84 -0.68
CA THR A 153 7.57 -6.79 0.74
C THR A 153 7.27 -5.42 1.33
N SER A 154 6.86 -5.41 2.60
CA SER A 154 6.58 -4.19 3.34
C SER A 154 7.82 -3.69 4.06
N LEU A 155 7.96 -2.38 4.13
CA LEU A 155 9.01 -1.68 4.83
C LEU A 155 8.46 -1.04 6.11
N THR A 156 9.29 -0.95 7.13
CA THR A 156 9.00 -0.06 8.25
C THR A 156 9.05 1.40 7.79
N ALA A 157 8.50 2.33 8.58
CA ALA A 157 8.54 3.75 8.24
C ALA A 157 9.97 4.23 7.96
N LYS A 158 10.93 3.84 8.80
CA LYS A 158 12.33 4.25 8.66
C LYS A 158 13.08 3.58 7.50
N GLU A 159 12.78 2.32 7.21
CA GLU A 159 13.31 1.63 6.02
C GLU A 159 12.81 2.29 4.72
N SER A 160 11.51 2.63 4.68
CA SER A 160 10.92 3.33 3.53
C SER A 160 11.51 4.73 3.34
N GLU A 161 11.61 5.50 4.43
CA GLU A 161 12.17 6.86 4.41
C GLU A 161 13.64 6.86 3.94
N LEU A 162 14.45 5.96 4.48
CA LEU A 162 15.86 5.80 4.10
C LEU A 162 16.01 5.44 2.61
N LEU A 163 15.25 4.45 2.15
CA LEU A 163 15.31 4.00 0.76
C LEU A 163 14.81 5.08 -0.20
N THR A 164 13.75 5.82 0.18
CA THR A 164 13.20 6.95 -0.59
C THR A 164 14.23 8.08 -0.72
N THR A 165 14.91 8.43 0.37
CA THR A 165 15.95 9.46 0.36
C THR A 165 17.05 9.13 -0.64
N MET A 166 17.53 7.89 -0.65
CA MET A 166 18.56 7.46 -1.59
C MET A 166 18.05 7.35 -3.03
N ALA A 167 16.83 6.83 -3.23
CA ALA A 167 16.23 6.66 -4.55
C ALA A 167 15.86 8.00 -5.22
N ALA A 168 15.62 9.05 -4.44
CA ALA A 168 15.36 10.37 -4.96
C ALA A 168 16.59 11.03 -5.60
N GLN A 169 17.80 10.58 -5.29
CA GLN A 169 19.07 11.07 -5.81
C GLN A 169 20.00 9.90 -6.12
N PRO A 170 19.73 9.15 -7.21
CA PRO A 170 20.38 7.86 -7.46
C PRO A 170 21.90 7.98 -7.69
N ASP A 171 22.36 9.11 -8.20
CA ASP A 171 23.79 9.33 -8.48
C ASP A 171 24.56 9.86 -7.24
N HIS A 172 23.85 10.22 -6.16
CA HIS A 172 24.47 10.76 -4.96
C HIS A 172 24.98 9.66 -4.03
N VAL A 173 26.21 9.81 -3.54
CA VAL A 173 26.79 9.00 -2.48
C VAL A 173 26.56 9.68 -1.16
N PHE A 174 25.63 9.17 -0.37
CA PHE A 174 25.28 9.70 0.94
C PHE A 174 26.29 9.28 2.00
N THR A 175 26.76 10.21 2.78
CA THR A 175 27.43 9.89 4.05
C THR A 175 26.43 9.38 5.09
N ARG A 176 26.91 8.71 6.14
CA ARG A 176 26.05 8.27 7.24
C ARG A 176 25.36 9.44 7.96
N GLU A 177 26.06 10.57 8.08
CA GLU A 177 25.54 11.78 8.72
C GLU A 177 24.42 12.41 7.90
N GLU A 178 24.55 12.48 6.57
CA GLU A 178 23.49 12.96 5.68
C GLU A 178 22.25 12.09 5.78
N LEU A 179 22.39 10.76 5.79
CA LEU A 179 21.27 9.84 5.92
C LEU A 179 20.59 9.94 7.29
N ILE A 180 21.35 10.11 8.36
CA ILE A 180 20.79 10.35 9.70
C ILE A 180 19.97 11.64 9.72
N ASN A 181 20.55 12.73 9.26
CA ASN A 181 19.89 14.03 9.27
C ASN A 181 18.61 14.05 8.41
N ALA A 182 18.60 13.30 7.30
CA ALA A 182 17.46 13.19 6.42
C ALA A 182 16.34 12.26 6.93
N THR A 183 16.69 11.23 7.74
CA THR A 183 15.77 10.13 8.02
C THR A 183 15.44 9.96 9.51
N PHE A 184 16.31 10.44 10.40
CA PHE A 184 16.21 10.21 11.85
C PHE A 184 16.15 11.52 12.63
N SER A 185 15.59 11.44 13.84
CA SER A 185 15.59 12.58 14.77
C SER A 185 17.00 12.82 15.33
N GLN A 186 17.25 14.05 15.78
CA GLN A 186 18.54 14.41 16.41
C GLN A 186 18.85 13.48 17.61
N GLY A 187 20.05 12.93 17.63
CA GLY A 187 20.56 12.09 18.72
C GLY A 187 20.83 10.63 18.37
N GLU A 188 20.45 10.17 17.16
CA GLU A 188 20.79 8.82 16.69
C GLU A 188 22.26 8.73 16.28
N LEU A 189 22.89 7.57 16.55
CA LEU A 189 24.28 7.34 16.19
C LEU A 189 24.45 6.92 14.74
N PRO A 190 25.53 7.33 14.04
CA PRO A 190 25.79 6.97 12.63
C PRO A 190 25.73 5.47 12.32
N GLY A 191 26.06 4.61 13.27
CA GLY A 191 25.99 3.16 13.11
C GLY A 191 24.58 2.58 12.94
N VAL A 192 23.52 3.34 13.25
CA VAL A 192 22.14 2.89 13.04
C VAL A 192 21.84 2.71 11.54
N ILE A 193 22.44 3.51 10.67
CA ILE A 193 22.28 3.41 9.21
C ILE A 193 22.74 2.04 8.70
N ASP A 194 23.86 1.52 9.21
CA ASP A 194 24.40 0.23 8.80
C ASP A 194 23.41 -0.92 9.08
N THR A 195 22.67 -0.82 10.19
CA THR A 195 21.62 -1.77 10.57
C THR A 195 20.44 -1.71 9.59
N TYR A 196 19.96 -0.51 9.26
CA TYR A 196 18.85 -0.36 8.28
C TYR A 196 19.25 -0.79 6.87
N VAL A 197 20.46 -0.46 6.43
CA VAL A 197 21.01 -0.95 5.15
C VAL A 197 21.08 -2.48 5.14
N HIS A 198 21.52 -3.10 6.24
CA HIS A 198 21.51 -4.56 6.37
C HIS A 198 20.10 -5.13 6.26
N HIS A 199 19.09 -4.52 6.92
CA HIS A 199 17.70 -4.95 6.83
C HIS A 199 17.15 -4.82 5.41
N LEU A 200 17.38 -3.70 4.73
CA LEU A 200 16.95 -3.49 3.34
C LEU A 200 17.55 -4.54 2.41
N ARG A 201 18.86 -4.82 2.53
CA ARG A 201 19.54 -5.84 1.74
C ARG A 201 18.99 -7.25 1.96
N ARG A 202 18.58 -7.55 3.19
CA ARG A 202 17.97 -8.86 3.53
C ARG A 202 16.53 -8.98 3.06
N LYS A 203 15.76 -7.89 3.09
CA LYS A 203 14.33 -7.89 2.73
C LYS A 203 14.08 -7.82 1.23
N ILE A 204 14.94 -7.12 0.49
CA ILE A 204 14.73 -6.80 -0.92
C ILE A 204 15.76 -7.55 -1.76
N SER A 205 16.98 -7.05 -1.81
CA SER A 205 18.10 -7.60 -2.56
C SER A 205 19.42 -7.09 -1.99
N ARG A 206 20.48 -7.89 -2.10
CA ARG A 206 21.84 -7.48 -1.67
C ARG A 206 22.35 -6.25 -2.40
N SER A 207 21.91 -6.07 -3.65
CA SER A 207 22.30 -4.99 -4.53
C SER A 207 21.44 -3.72 -4.40
N ILE A 208 20.35 -3.73 -3.58
CA ILE A 208 19.45 -2.58 -3.41
C ILE A 208 20.15 -1.31 -2.88
N VAL A 209 21.20 -1.46 -2.10
CA VAL A 209 22.04 -0.38 -1.60
C VAL A 209 23.50 -0.78 -1.77
N ARG A 210 24.28 0.06 -2.44
CA ARG A 210 25.72 -0.12 -2.65
C ARG A 210 26.50 0.58 -1.53
N THR A 211 27.54 -0.07 -1.02
CA THR A 211 28.51 0.56 -0.13
C THR A 211 29.63 1.22 -0.95
N VAL A 212 29.87 2.50 -0.71
CA VAL A 212 31.03 3.21 -1.25
C VAL A 212 32.05 3.33 -0.11
N HIS A 213 33.09 2.51 -0.21
CA HIS A 213 34.10 2.38 0.85
C HIS A 213 34.74 3.75 1.17
N GLY A 214 34.84 4.04 2.46
CA GLY A 214 35.41 5.31 2.95
C GLY A 214 34.49 6.52 2.85
N VAL A 215 33.31 6.41 2.21
CA VAL A 215 32.34 7.50 2.03
C VAL A 215 31.00 7.20 2.70
N GLY A 216 30.29 6.17 2.24
CA GLY A 216 28.96 5.86 2.76
C GLY A 216 28.15 4.93 1.85
N TYR A 217 26.94 5.33 1.49
CA TYR A 217 25.98 4.49 0.78
C TYR A 217 25.38 5.21 -0.43
N GLN A 218 25.03 4.44 -1.43
CA GLN A 218 24.34 4.90 -2.64
C GLN A 218 23.25 3.88 -2.97
N ILE A 219 22.17 4.34 -3.62
CA ILE A 219 21.19 3.40 -4.18
C ILE A 219 21.88 2.46 -5.18
N GLY A 220 21.51 1.21 -5.17
CA GLY A 220 22.05 0.21 -6.07
C GLY A 220 21.17 -0.04 -7.28
N ASP A 221 21.56 -1.01 -8.12
CA ASP A 221 20.85 -1.34 -9.36
C ASP A 221 19.84 -2.48 -9.16
N ALA A 222 19.89 -3.20 -8.03
CA ALA A 222 18.96 -4.26 -7.60
C ALA A 222 18.42 -5.15 -8.76
N ASN A 223 19.28 -5.55 -9.66
CA ASN A 223 18.99 -6.51 -10.73
C ASN A 223 19.32 -7.88 -10.18
N ASP A 224 18.30 -8.71 -9.90
CA ASP A 224 18.43 -10.08 -9.38
C ASP A 224 17.86 -11.10 -10.38
#